data_9fdf604253e06b90e06e054857d260d9
#
_entry.id   9fdf604253e06b90e06e054857d260d9
#
_cell.length_a   1.000
_cell.length_b   1.000
_cell.length_c   1.000
_cell.angle_alpha   90.00
_cell.angle_beta   90.00
_cell.angle_gamma   90.00
#
_symmetry.space_group_name_H-M   'P 1'
#
loop_
_entity.id
_entity.type
_entity.pdbx_description
1 polymer ?
#
loop_
_entity_poly.entity_id
_entity_poly.type
_entity_poly.pdbx_seq_one_letter_code
_entity_poly.pdbx_strand_id
1 'polypeptide(L)' 'MSETTTYSVPAIHCAHCAMSIREEVSAVEGVESVDVDLETKVVTIRGSALEDAALCAAIEDAGYEAA' A
#
# COMPACT_ATOMS: atom_id res chain seq x y z
N MET A 1 11.96 11.52 10.20
CA MET A 1 12.58 10.97 9.00
C MET A 1 11.61 10.06 8.28
N SER A 2 11.64 10.09 6.95
CA SER A 2 10.75 9.24 6.18
C SER A 2 11.22 7.79 6.16
N GLU A 3 10.28 6.88 6.27
CA GLU A 3 10.53 5.46 6.15
C GLU A 3 9.95 4.98 4.83
N THR A 4 10.50 3.90 4.31
CA THR A 4 9.98 3.28 3.09
C THR A 4 9.70 1.81 3.37
N THR A 5 8.49 1.40 3.06
CA THR A 5 8.06 0.02 3.24
C THR A 5 7.45 -0.48 1.95
N THR A 6 7.76 -1.73 1.58
CA THR A 6 7.21 -2.32 0.36
C THR A 6 6.44 -3.59 0.69
N TYR A 7 5.37 -3.81 -0.08
CA TYR A 7 4.56 -5.02 0.02
C TYR A 7 4.33 -5.58 -1.36
N SER A 8 4.36 -6.90 -1.46
CA SER A 8 4.01 -7.58 -2.69
C SER A 8 2.52 -7.90 -2.65
N VAL A 9 1.77 -7.45 -3.65
CA VAL A 9 0.32 -7.70 -3.74
C VAL A 9 0.03 -8.29 -5.12
N PRO A 10 0.21 -9.60 -5.28
CA PRO A 10 0.09 -10.24 -6.60
C PRO A 10 -1.31 -10.18 -7.21
N ALA A 11 -2.32 -9.86 -6.43
CA ALA A 11 -3.69 -9.74 -6.93
C ALA A 11 -3.97 -8.44 -7.68
N ILE A 12 -3.05 -7.50 -7.71
CA ILE A 12 -3.22 -6.25 -8.44
C ILE A 12 -3.16 -6.53 -9.95
N HIS A 13 -4.23 -6.15 -10.67
CA HIS A 13 -4.31 -6.41 -12.12
C HIS A 13 -4.42 -5.16 -12.96
N CYS A 14 -4.93 -4.06 -12.41
CA CYS A 14 -5.25 -2.90 -13.21
C CYS A 14 -5.14 -1.62 -12.39
N ALA A 15 -5.27 -0.49 -13.08
CA ALA A 15 -5.15 0.81 -12.44
C ALA A 15 -6.20 1.05 -11.37
N HIS A 16 -7.41 0.51 -11.54
CA HIS A 16 -8.47 0.65 -10.52
C HIS A 16 -8.08 -0.03 -9.22
N CYS A 17 -7.48 -1.22 -9.32
CA CYS A 17 -7.01 -1.93 -8.13
C CYS A 17 -5.92 -1.13 -7.42
N ALA A 18 -5.00 -0.59 -8.18
CA ALA A 18 -3.92 0.24 -7.64
C ALA A 18 -4.47 1.47 -6.94
N MET A 19 -5.47 2.12 -7.52
CA MET A 19 -6.10 3.30 -6.93
C MET A 19 -6.79 2.97 -5.62
N SER A 20 -7.49 1.84 -5.54
CA SER A 20 -8.14 1.43 -4.31
C SER A 20 -7.15 1.26 -3.18
N ILE A 21 -6.03 0.58 -3.45
CA ILE A 21 -4.99 0.38 -2.47
C ILE A 21 -4.38 1.73 -2.06
N ARG A 22 -4.09 2.60 -3.02
CA ARG A 22 -3.52 3.91 -2.73
C ARG A 22 -4.43 4.72 -1.82
N GLU A 23 -5.72 4.73 -2.09
CA GLU A 23 -6.68 5.49 -1.29
C GLU A 23 -6.76 4.96 0.13
N GLU A 24 -6.87 3.65 0.29
CA GLU A 24 -6.97 3.06 1.62
C GLU A 24 -5.68 3.24 2.41
N VAL A 25 -4.53 3.00 1.80
CA VAL A 25 -3.25 3.13 2.47
C VAL A 25 -2.94 4.60 2.78
N SER A 26 -3.31 5.51 1.89
CA SER A 26 -3.10 6.94 2.13
C SER A 26 -3.87 7.47 3.33
N ALA A 27 -4.95 6.79 3.70
CA ALA A 27 -5.73 7.17 4.87
C ALA A 27 -5.09 6.73 6.17
N VAL A 28 -4.07 5.90 6.13
CA VAL A 28 -3.36 5.43 7.33
C VAL A 28 -2.50 6.57 7.88
N GLU A 29 -2.55 6.76 9.20
CA GLU A 29 -1.78 7.80 9.86
C GLU A 29 -0.28 7.58 9.65
N GLY A 30 0.43 8.63 9.33
CA GLY A 30 1.86 8.58 9.11
C GLY A 30 2.27 8.37 7.65
N VAL A 31 1.35 7.96 6.79
CA VAL A 31 1.65 7.75 5.38
C VAL A 31 1.74 9.09 4.65
N GLU A 32 2.87 9.32 3.97
CA GLU A 32 3.09 10.53 3.19
C GLU A 32 2.82 10.30 1.71
N SER A 33 3.22 9.14 1.19
CA SER A 33 2.97 8.82 -0.21
C SER A 33 2.86 7.31 -0.41
N VAL A 34 2.16 6.94 -1.47
CA VAL A 34 1.97 5.54 -1.85
C VAL A 34 2.20 5.40 -3.34
N ASP A 35 3.04 4.45 -3.72
CA ASP A 35 3.31 4.12 -5.12
C ASP A 35 2.92 2.67 -5.36
N VAL A 36 2.24 2.41 -6.46
CA VAL A 36 1.87 1.05 -6.85
C VAL A 36 2.46 0.74 -8.21
N ASP A 37 3.28 -0.31 -8.27
CA ASP A 37 3.87 -0.76 -9.52
C ASP A 37 3.07 -1.96 -10.04
N LEU A 38 2.43 -1.78 -11.19
CA LEU A 38 1.60 -2.82 -11.78
C LEU A 38 2.41 -3.93 -12.44
N GLU A 39 3.64 -3.65 -12.81
CA GLU A 39 4.50 -4.66 -13.42
C GLU A 39 5.02 -5.66 -12.40
N THR A 40 5.53 -5.16 -11.29
CA THR A 40 6.10 -6.00 -10.24
C THR A 40 5.09 -6.38 -9.17
N LYS A 41 3.91 -5.75 -9.19
CA LYS A 41 2.86 -5.95 -8.19
C LYS A 41 3.33 -5.55 -6.79
N VAL A 42 4.14 -4.50 -6.71
CA VAL A 42 4.70 -4.02 -5.47
C VAL A 42 4.10 -2.68 -5.09
N VAL A 43 3.71 -2.56 -3.82
CA VAL A 43 3.22 -1.31 -3.27
C VAL A 43 4.33 -0.72 -2.40
N THR A 44 4.76 0.49 -2.74
CA THR A 44 5.79 1.20 -1.98
C THR A 44 5.14 2.32 -1.19
N ILE A 45 5.34 2.31 0.11
CA ILE A 45 4.71 3.26 1.03
C ILE A 45 5.80 4.06 1.73
N ARG A 46 5.66 5.37 1.70
CA ARG A 46 6.58 6.27 2.38
C ARG A 46 5.84 7.06 3.45
N GLY A 47 6.50 7.25 4.56
CA GLY A 47 5.93 8.04 5.65
C GLY A 47 6.78 7.97 6.90
N SER A 48 6.20 8.37 8.02
CA SER A 48 6.86 8.38 9.32
C SER A 48 6.05 7.54 10.31
N ALA A 49 6.75 6.80 11.16
CA ALA A 49 6.12 5.96 12.18
C ALA A 49 5.12 4.97 11.58
N LEU A 50 5.50 4.34 10.49
CA LEU A 50 4.64 3.38 9.78
C LEU A 50 4.48 2.10 10.61
N GLU A 51 3.25 1.62 10.72
CA GLU A 51 2.96 0.35 11.38
C GLU A 51 2.56 -0.69 10.36
N ASP A 52 3.26 -1.81 10.35
CA ASP A 52 2.96 -2.93 9.46
C ASP A 52 1.51 -3.39 9.56
N ALA A 53 1.02 -3.56 10.78
CA ALA A 53 -0.34 -4.03 10.99
C ALA A 53 -1.38 -3.09 10.38
N ALA A 54 -1.16 -1.78 10.51
CA ALA A 54 -2.07 -0.79 9.96
C ALA A 54 -2.03 -0.79 8.44
N LEU A 55 -0.84 -0.92 7.86
CA LEU A 55 -0.67 -0.94 6.41
C LEU A 55 -1.27 -2.20 5.80
N CYS A 56 -1.04 -3.34 6.43
CA CYS A 56 -1.64 -4.59 5.98
C CYS A 56 -3.16 -4.55 6.07
N ALA A 57 -3.69 -3.99 7.16
CA ALA A 57 -5.13 -3.85 7.32
C ALA A 57 -5.73 -2.96 6.22
N ALA A 58 -5.03 -1.89 5.85
CA ALA A 58 -5.49 -1.00 4.78
C ALA A 58 -5.53 -1.73 3.43
N ILE A 59 -4.52 -2.55 3.15
CA ILE A 59 -4.48 -3.34 1.92
C ILE A 59 -5.63 -4.35 1.92
N GLU A 60 -5.89 -4.99 3.05
CA GLU A 60 -7.01 -5.92 3.18
C GLU A 60 -8.36 -5.22 3.03
N ASP A 61 -8.49 -4.01 3.57
CA ASP A 61 -9.71 -3.22 3.42
C ASP A 61 -9.99 -2.86 1.97
N ALA A 62 -8.95 -2.73 1.17
CA ALA A 62 -9.08 -2.50 -0.26
C ALA A 62 -9.49 -3.77 -1.02
N GLY A 63 -9.51 -4.91 -0.34
CA GLY A 63 -9.91 -6.18 -0.93
C GLY A 63 -8.74 -7.02 -1.43
N TYR A 64 -7.53 -6.75 -0.97
CA TYR A 64 -6.33 -7.44 -1.43
C TYR A 64 -5.54 -8.00 -0.26
N GLU A 65 -4.64 -8.92 -0.55
CA GLU A 65 -3.76 -9.49 0.46
C GLU A 65 -2.30 -9.20 0.10
N ALA A 66 -1.55 -8.73 1.08
CA ALA A 66 -0.11 -8.59 0.93
C ALA A 66 0.54 -9.97 1.08
N ALA A 67 1.42 -10.29 0.16
CA ALA A 67 2.14 -11.55 0.20
C ALA A 67 3.40 -11.45 1.09
#